data_10c4d9234fa122528a8a6042209bcff8
#
_entry.id   10c4d9234fa122528a8a6042209bcff8
#
_cell.length_a   1.000
_cell.length_b   1.000
_cell.length_c   1.000
_cell.angle_alpha   90.00
_cell.angle_beta   90.00
_cell.angle_gamma   90.00
#
_symmetry.space_group_name_H-M   'P 1'
#
loop_
_entity.id
_entity.type
_entity.pdbx_description
1 polymer ?
#
loop_
_entity_poly.entity_id
_entity_poly.type
_entity_poly.pdbx_seq_one_letter_code
_entity_poly.pdbx_strand_id
1 'polypeptide(L)'
;YTYYPHTAEVGLGAAAELRGQSFTVLADVTVKSADAQGVLFKQGGAHGGHVLFLAGGRLHYVYNFLGEHEQSLVSPEPVPLGRHIFGVQYQRAGTVEGSHTPVGDATLFVDDTAVAQLAGMQTHPGMFALAGGGICIGRNTGSAVSQQYRAPFAFTGGAIGQVSVDLSGEPY
;
A
#
# COMPACT_ATOMS: atom_id res chain seq x y z
N TYR A 1 13.91 3.96 0.29
CA TYR A 1 13.39 4.43 1.57
C TYR A 1 13.00 3.25 2.43
N THR A 2 13.34 3.28 3.73
CA THR A 2 13.00 2.21 4.68
C THR A 2 12.30 2.81 5.88
N TYR A 3 11.19 2.19 6.28
CA TYR A 3 10.36 2.63 7.39
C TYR A 3 10.17 1.48 8.39
N TYR A 4 9.97 1.82 9.65
CA TYR A 4 9.92 0.86 10.75
C TYR A 4 8.60 0.97 11.54
N PRO A 5 8.13 -0.13 12.14
CA PRO A 5 6.99 -0.09 13.05
C PRO A 5 7.37 0.65 14.35
N HIS A 6 6.34 1.04 15.11
CA HIS A 6 6.48 1.71 16.41
C HIS A 6 7.16 3.09 16.34
N THR A 7 7.15 3.72 15.17
CA THR A 7 7.65 5.07 14.96
C THR A 7 6.49 6.06 14.79
N ALA A 8 6.78 7.34 14.91
CA ALA A 8 5.82 8.37 14.57
C ALA A 8 5.52 8.37 13.05
N GLU A 9 4.38 8.94 12.68
CA GLU A 9 4.05 9.15 11.28
C GLU A 9 5.11 10.01 10.58
N VAL A 10 5.55 9.60 9.42
CA VAL A 10 6.45 10.37 8.56
C VAL A 10 5.62 11.27 7.67
N GLY A 11 5.66 12.57 7.92
CA GLY A 11 4.90 13.56 7.16
C GLY A 11 5.25 13.57 5.67
N LEU A 12 4.31 14.04 4.84
CA LEU A 12 4.44 14.02 3.38
C LEU A 12 5.73 14.67 2.86
N GLY A 13 6.20 15.73 3.50
CA GLY A 13 7.43 16.42 3.08
C GLY A 13 8.73 15.63 3.28
N ALA A 14 8.69 14.58 4.10
CA ALA A 14 9.83 13.69 4.37
C ALA A 14 9.60 12.28 3.83
N ALA A 15 8.40 11.98 3.36
CA ALA A 15 8.04 10.67 2.82
C ALA A 15 8.50 10.51 1.37
N ALA A 16 8.59 9.26 0.91
CA ALA A 16 8.87 8.96 -0.49
C ALA A 16 7.83 9.62 -1.40
N GLU A 17 8.29 10.28 -2.44
CA GLU A 17 7.45 11.00 -3.41
C GLU A 17 6.98 10.05 -4.51
N LEU A 18 5.72 9.61 -4.43
CA LEU A 18 5.16 8.61 -5.34
C LEU A 18 4.41 9.21 -6.53
N ARG A 19 4.16 10.52 -6.54
CA ARG A 19 3.30 11.15 -7.53
C ARG A 19 3.81 10.93 -8.96
N GLY A 20 2.94 10.34 -9.78
CA GLY A 20 3.23 10.12 -11.19
C GLY A 20 4.37 9.14 -11.50
N GLN A 21 4.85 8.40 -10.52
CA GLN A 21 5.98 7.48 -10.66
C GLN A 21 5.58 6.02 -10.50
N SER A 22 6.39 5.14 -11.06
CA SER A 22 6.37 3.73 -10.70
C SER A 22 6.92 3.57 -9.29
N PHE A 23 6.40 2.60 -8.54
CA PHE A 23 6.87 2.34 -7.18
C PHE A 23 6.70 0.87 -6.80
N THR A 24 7.47 0.45 -5.83
CA THR A 24 7.34 -0.86 -5.18
C THR A 24 7.36 -0.65 -3.66
N VAL A 25 6.39 -1.26 -2.98
CA VAL A 25 6.33 -1.30 -1.51
C VAL A 25 6.49 -2.75 -1.08
N LEU A 26 7.47 -3.03 -0.22
CA LEU A 26 7.77 -4.37 0.30
C LEU A 26 7.74 -4.35 1.82
N ALA A 27 6.91 -5.18 2.42
CA ALA A 27 6.80 -5.35 3.87
C ALA A 27 7.35 -6.69 4.32
N ASP A 28 8.35 -6.67 5.20
CA ASP A 28 8.91 -7.85 5.85
C ASP A 28 8.06 -8.16 7.09
N VAL A 29 7.28 -9.23 7.01
CA VAL A 29 6.26 -9.55 8.01
C VAL A 29 6.39 -11.01 8.46
N THR A 30 6.34 -11.22 9.77
CA THR A 30 6.16 -12.56 10.34
C THR A 30 4.71 -12.74 10.75
N VAL A 31 3.99 -13.65 10.08
CA VAL A 31 2.61 -14.01 10.39
C VAL A 31 2.63 -15.15 11.39
N LYS A 32 2.11 -14.91 12.59
CA LYS A 32 2.13 -15.89 13.70
C LYS A 32 0.77 -16.58 13.91
N SER A 33 -0.29 -16.03 13.36
CA SER A 33 -1.65 -16.53 13.52
C SER A 33 -2.42 -16.41 12.20
N ALA A 34 -3.30 -17.36 11.94
CA ALA A 34 -4.25 -17.28 10.82
C ALA A 34 -5.20 -16.08 10.95
N ASP A 35 -5.38 -15.55 12.16
CA ASP A 35 -6.20 -14.36 12.45
C ASP A 35 -5.41 -13.05 12.34
N ALA A 36 -4.16 -13.08 11.87
CA ALA A 36 -3.37 -11.88 11.68
C ALA A 36 -4.11 -10.89 10.80
N GLN A 37 -4.21 -9.65 11.26
CA GLN A 37 -4.91 -8.58 10.55
C GLN A 37 -4.35 -7.22 10.91
N GLY A 38 -4.63 -6.24 10.06
CA GLY A 38 -4.28 -4.85 10.30
C GLY A 38 -3.38 -4.28 9.22
N VAL A 39 -3.11 -2.98 9.37
CA VAL A 39 -2.32 -2.20 8.42
C VAL A 39 -0.84 -2.59 8.53
N LEU A 40 -0.23 -2.91 7.40
CA LEU A 40 1.22 -3.09 7.28
C LEU A 40 1.89 -1.76 6.95
N PHE A 41 1.35 -1.06 5.97
CA PHE A 41 1.84 0.23 5.47
C PHE A 41 0.68 1.09 5.02
N LYS A 42 0.66 2.36 5.39
CA LYS A 42 -0.25 3.35 4.81
C LYS A 42 0.50 4.64 4.49
N GLN A 43 0.01 5.34 3.49
CA GLN A 43 0.39 6.72 3.19
C GLN A 43 -0.87 7.47 2.77
N GLY A 44 -1.12 8.63 3.37
CA GLY A 44 -2.32 9.41 3.12
C GLY A 44 -3.44 9.17 4.11
N GLY A 45 -4.67 9.36 3.67
CA GLY A 45 -5.88 9.23 4.48
C GLY A 45 -7.15 9.10 3.61
N ALA A 46 -8.30 9.44 4.17
CA ALA A 46 -9.60 9.30 3.51
C ALA A 46 -9.74 10.11 2.20
N HIS A 47 -8.94 11.16 2.05
CA HIS A 47 -8.96 12.03 0.87
C HIS A 47 -7.77 11.80 -0.06
N GLY A 48 -7.30 10.60 -0.13
CA GLY A 48 -6.24 10.15 -1.03
C GLY A 48 -5.12 9.46 -0.29
N GLY A 49 -4.53 8.48 -0.96
CA GLY A 49 -3.42 7.70 -0.45
C GLY A 49 -3.48 6.25 -0.87
N HIS A 50 -2.65 5.43 -0.25
CA HIS A 50 -2.70 3.99 -0.45
C HIS A 50 -2.38 3.23 0.84
N VAL A 51 -2.75 1.96 0.87
CA VAL A 51 -2.62 1.12 2.04
C VAL A 51 -2.42 -0.34 1.64
N LEU A 52 -1.50 -1.01 2.35
CA LEU A 52 -1.27 -2.45 2.29
C LEU A 52 -1.66 -3.03 3.65
N PHE A 53 -2.58 -4.00 3.67
CA PHE A 53 -3.09 -4.55 4.93
C PHE A 53 -3.49 -6.01 4.81
N LEU A 54 -3.57 -6.70 5.96
CA LEU A 54 -4.14 -8.03 6.08
C LEU A 54 -5.55 -7.95 6.68
N ALA A 55 -6.49 -8.65 6.06
CA ALA A 55 -7.86 -8.82 6.59
C ALA A 55 -8.45 -10.12 6.06
N GLY A 56 -9.16 -10.85 6.91
CA GLY A 56 -9.76 -12.13 6.54
C GLY A 56 -8.75 -13.17 6.07
N GLY A 57 -7.53 -13.13 6.57
CA GLY A 57 -6.43 -14.01 6.17
C GLY A 57 -5.79 -13.68 4.83
N ARG A 58 -6.18 -12.60 4.18
CA ARG A 58 -5.72 -12.23 2.83
C ARG A 58 -4.99 -10.92 2.81
N LEU A 59 -4.08 -10.79 1.83
CA LEU A 59 -3.36 -9.55 1.57
C LEU A 59 -4.19 -8.65 0.67
N HIS A 60 -4.34 -7.39 1.09
CA HIS A 60 -5.09 -6.36 0.39
C HIS A 60 -4.20 -5.17 0.09
N TYR A 61 -4.40 -4.57 -1.07
CA TYR A 61 -3.87 -3.25 -1.41
C TYR A 61 -4.98 -2.38 -1.97
N VAL A 62 -5.03 -1.14 -1.52
CA VAL A 62 -6.00 -0.15 -2.00
C VAL A 62 -5.28 1.14 -2.35
N TYR A 63 -5.54 1.66 -3.54
CA TYR A 63 -5.21 3.03 -3.93
C TYR A 63 -6.49 3.87 -3.92
N ASN A 64 -6.51 4.86 -3.04
CA ASN A 64 -7.62 5.80 -2.90
C ASN A 64 -7.32 7.04 -3.76
N PHE A 65 -8.05 7.19 -4.86
CA PHE A 65 -7.90 8.30 -5.79
C PHE A 65 -8.63 9.53 -5.26
N LEU A 66 -7.93 10.34 -4.44
CA LEU A 66 -8.39 11.61 -3.85
C LEU A 66 -9.73 11.55 -3.11
N GLY A 67 -10.14 10.39 -2.63
CA GLY A 67 -11.43 10.21 -1.97
C GLY A 67 -12.59 10.01 -2.94
N GLU A 68 -12.35 10.02 -4.24
CA GLU A 68 -13.39 9.85 -5.26
C GLU A 68 -13.76 8.40 -5.48
N HIS A 69 -12.74 7.52 -5.58
CA HIS A 69 -12.93 6.08 -5.73
C HIS A 69 -11.70 5.32 -5.24
N GLU A 70 -11.91 4.05 -4.94
CA GLU A 70 -10.85 3.13 -4.52
C GLU A 70 -10.60 2.10 -5.61
N GLN A 71 -9.32 1.78 -5.83
CA GLN A 71 -8.88 0.72 -6.72
C GLN A 71 -8.17 -0.32 -5.87
N SER A 72 -8.59 -1.59 -5.95
CA SER A 72 -8.21 -2.62 -4.98
C SER A 72 -7.66 -3.87 -5.63
N LEU A 73 -6.70 -4.49 -4.94
CA LEU A 73 -6.22 -5.84 -5.21
C LEU A 73 -6.35 -6.66 -3.93
N VAL A 74 -6.67 -7.94 -4.07
CA VAL A 74 -6.72 -8.87 -2.94
C VAL A 74 -6.14 -10.22 -3.38
N SER A 75 -5.35 -10.84 -2.50
CA SER A 75 -4.85 -12.19 -2.75
C SER A 75 -6.02 -13.19 -2.76
N PRO A 76 -6.08 -14.12 -3.74
CA PRO A 76 -7.19 -15.09 -3.82
C PRO A 76 -7.12 -16.14 -2.73
N GLU A 77 -5.94 -16.41 -2.20
CA GLU A 77 -5.69 -17.39 -1.16
C GLU A 77 -5.26 -16.72 0.15
N PRO A 78 -5.47 -17.36 1.31
CA PRO A 78 -4.93 -16.87 2.58
C PRO A 78 -3.41 -16.77 2.53
N VAL A 79 -2.85 -15.77 3.22
CA VAL A 79 -1.40 -15.64 3.34
C VAL A 79 -0.84 -16.77 4.22
N PRO A 80 0.36 -17.27 3.91
CA PRO A 80 0.99 -18.33 4.71
C PRO A 80 1.49 -17.80 6.05
N LEU A 81 1.55 -18.70 7.04
CA LEU A 81 2.22 -18.45 8.32
C LEU A 81 3.74 -18.34 8.11
N GLY A 82 4.42 -17.70 9.05
CA GLY A 82 5.86 -17.53 9.04
C GLY A 82 6.29 -16.17 8.50
N ARG A 83 7.60 -16.04 8.25
CA ARG A 83 8.19 -14.81 7.73
C ARG A 83 8.07 -14.77 6.21
N HIS A 84 7.46 -13.70 5.72
CA HIS A 84 7.23 -13.47 4.28
C HIS A 84 7.45 -12.01 3.92
N ILE A 85 7.71 -11.76 2.65
CA ILE A 85 7.69 -10.42 2.07
C ILE A 85 6.35 -10.25 1.36
N PHE A 86 5.55 -9.30 1.83
CA PHE A 86 4.32 -8.89 1.14
C PHE A 86 4.58 -7.60 0.40
N GLY A 87 4.17 -7.54 -0.86
CA GLY A 87 4.49 -6.39 -1.66
C GLY A 87 3.43 -6.00 -2.68
N VAL A 88 3.51 -4.76 -3.12
CA VAL A 88 2.78 -4.23 -4.26
C VAL A 88 3.75 -3.47 -5.15
N GLN A 89 3.66 -3.70 -6.46
CA GLN A 89 4.38 -2.96 -7.47
C GLN A 89 3.40 -2.27 -8.39
N TYR A 90 3.60 -0.99 -8.61
CA TYR A 90 2.92 -0.21 -9.64
C TYR A 90 3.92 0.14 -10.73
N GLN A 91 3.65 -0.29 -11.95
CA GLN A 91 4.42 0.04 -13.15
C GLN A 91 3.61 1.01 -14.01
N ARG A 92 4.03 2.26 -14.02
CA ARG A 92 3.44 3.25 -14.91
C ARG A 92 3.70 2.88 -16.35
N ALA A 93 2.62 2.82 -17.16
CA ALA A 93 2.69 2.51 -18.59
C ALA A 93 2.49 3.74 -19.48
N GLY A 94 1.84 4.78 -18.96
CA GLY A 94 1.55 5.98 -19.74
C GLY A 94 0.57 6.90 -19.03
N THR A 95 -0.28 7.56 -19.79
CA THR A 95 -1.36 8.42 -19.30
C THR A 95 -2.67 8.02 -19.93
N VAL A 96 -3.78 8.34 -19.27
CA VAL A 96 -5.11 8.21 -19.86
C VAL A 96 -5.20 9.16 -21.06
N GLU A 97 -5.74 8.66 -22.18
CA GLU A 97 -5.88 9.45 -23.40
C GLU A 97 -6.62 10.78 -23.14
N GLY A 98 -6.05 11.87 -23.64
CA GLY A 98 -6.60 13.20 -23.45
C GLY A 98 -6.43 13.79 -22.05
N SER A 99 -5.60 13.18 -21.20
CA SER A 99 -5.40 13.63 -19.83
C SER A 99 -3.92 13.50 -19.41
N HIS A 100 -3.59 14.06 -18.24
CA HIS A 100 -2.28 13.89 -17.61
C HIS A 100 -2.29 12.81 -16.51
N THR A 101 -3.39 12.08 -16.37
CA THR A 101 -3.56 11.05 -15.34
C THR A 101 -2.67 9.84 -15.67
N PRO A 102 -1.67 9.51 -14.82
CA PRO A 102 -0.87 8.31 -15.02
C PRO A 102 -1.73 7.06 -14.94
N VAL A 103 -1.42 6.09 -15.78
CA VAL A 103 -2.05 4.77 -15.77
C VAL A 103 -0.97 3.71 -15.88
N GLY A 104 -1.18 2.61 -15.20
CA GLY A 104 -0.25 1.50 -15.21
C GLY A 104 -0.84 0.25 -14.58
N ASP A 105 0.00 -0.75 -14.38
CA ASP A 105 -0.42 -2.03 -13.84
C ASP A 105 0.09 -2.19 -12.40
N ALA A 106 -0.81 -2.58 -11.52
CA ALA A 106 -0.48 -2.92 -10.14
C ALA A 106 -0.43 -4.45 -9.99
N THR A 107 0.57 -4.94 -9.29
CA THR A 107 0.74 -6.36 -8.99
C THR A 107 0.98 -6.55 -7.50
N LEU A 108 0.25 -7.48 -6.90
CA LEU A 108 0.38 -7.86 -5.50
C LEU A 108 1.24 -9.11 -5.41
N PHE A 109 2.20 -9.12 -4.49
CA PHE A 109 3.16 -10.22 -4.30
C PHE A 109 3.09 -10.81 -2.91
N VAL A 110 3.24 -12.12 -2.83
CA VAL A 110 3.63 -12.84 -1.62
C VAL A 110 4.96 -13.52 -1.94
N ASP A 111 6.03 -13.09 -1.28
CA ASP A 111 7.41 -13.43 -1.64
C ASP A 111 7.67 -13.10 -3.12
N ASP A 112 8.16 -14.03 -3.91
CA ASP A 112 8.45 -13.83 -5.34
C ASP A 112 7.24 -14.12 -6.25
N THR A 113 6.08 -14.46 -5.68
CA THR A 113 4.93 -14.90 -6.43
C THR A 113 3.91 -13.77 -6.57
N ALA A 114 3.58 -13.40 -7.81
CA ALA A 114 2.47 -12.52 -8.12
C ALA A 114 1.14 -13.24 -7.80
N VAL A 115 0.34 -12.65 -6.91
CA VAL A 115 -0.92 -13.27 -6.45
C VAL A 115 -2.17 -12.55 -6.92
N ALA A 116 -2.04 -11.30 -7.36
CA ALA A 116 -3.14 -10.52 -7.93
C ALA A 116 -2.60 -9.43 -8.83
N GLN A 117 -3.38 -9.01 -9.82
CA GLN A 117 -3.05 -7.92 -10.74
C GLN A 117 -4.25 -7.05 -10.99
N LEU A 118 -4.01 -5.76 -11.20
CA LEU A 118 -4.99 -4.78 -11.63
C LEU A 118 -4.41 -4.00 -12.79
N ALA A 119 -4.88 -4.27 -14.01
CA ALA A 119 -4.51 -3.52 -15.18
C ALA A 119 -5.20 -2.16 -15.20
N GLY A 120 -4.50 -1.14 -15.68
CA GLY A 120 -5.08 0.19 -15.85
C GLY A 120 -5.37 0.93 -14.56
N MET A 121 -4.62 0.68 -13.49
CA MET A 121 -4.74 1.47 -12.27
C MET A 121 -4.31 2.91 -12.53
N GLN A 122 -5.16 3.85 -12.15
CA GLN A 122 -4.91 5.28 -12.29
C GLN A 122 -4.36 5.87 -11.00
N THR A 123 -3.35 6.73 -11.13
CA THR A 123 -2.80 7.50 -10.01
C THR A 123 -2.88 8.99 -10.32
N HIS A 124 -2.89 9.84 -9.29
CA HIS A 124 -2.98 11.27 -9.53
C HIS A 124 -1.57 11.87 -9.73
N PRO A 125 -1.35 12.66 -10.80
CA PRO A 125 0.00 13.15 -11.14
C PRO A 125 0.50 14.29 -10.25
N GLY A 126 -0.41 15.11 -9.76
CA GLY A 126 -0.07 16.33 -9.04
C GLY A 126 -0.30 16.30 -7.55
N MET A 127 -1.08 15.33 -7.07
CA MET A 127 -1.52 15.27 -5.68
C MET A 127 -1.70 13.83 -5.24
N PHE A 128 -1.15 13.48 -4.09
CA PHE A 128 -1.32 12.14 -3.52
C PHE A 128 -2.50 12.08 -2.55
N ALA A 129 -2.64 13.12 -1.75
CA ALA A 129 -3.73 13.27 -0.78
C ALA A 129 -4.13 14.74 -0.66
N LEU A 130 -5.44 15.01 -0.56
CA LEU A 130 -5.97 16.38 -0.44
C LEU A 130 -5.76 16.96 0.96
N ALA A 131 -5.82 16.13 1.99
CA ALA A 131 -5.78 16.56 3.38
C ALA A 131 -4.48 16.19 4.11
N GLY A 132 -3.43 15.87 3.37
CA GLY A 132 -2.18 15.37 3.96
C GLY A 132 -2.30 13.91 4.39
N GLY A 133 -1.61 13.57 5.46
CA GLY A 133 -1.47 12.19 5.91
C GLY A 133 -0.16 11.60 5.41
N GLY A 134 0.69 11.19 6.35
CA GLY A 134 2.01 10.66 6.07
C GLY A 134 2.04 9.14 5.99
N ILE A 135 3.27 8.61 6.06
CA ILE A 135 3.54 7.18 6.12
C ILE A 135 3.50 6.71 7.58
N CYS A 136 2.78 5.63 7.82
CA CYS A 136 2.83 4.93 9.09
C CYS A 136 2.87 3.41 8.86
N ILE A 137 3.66 2.74 9.67
CA ILE A 137 3.83 1.28 9.61
C ILE A 137 3.09 0.65 10.78
N GLY A 138 2.30 -0.39 10.49
CA GLY A 138 1.62 -1.20 11.48
C GLY A 138 0.32 -0.62 12.03
N ARG A 139 -0.10 0.56 11.57
CA ARG A 139 -1.40 1.17 11.91
C ARG A 139 -1.74 2.29 10.95
N ASN A 140 -2.99 2.69 10.92
CA ASN A 140 -3.45 3.86 10.17
C ASN A 140 -3.64 5.03 11.14
N THR A 141 -2.70 5.93 11.19
CA THR A 141 -2.84 7.21 11.88
C THR A 141 -3.79 8.13 11.11
N GLY A 142 -4.59 8.91 11.81
CA GLY A 142 -5.58 9.80 11.18
C GLY A 142 -6.75 9.03 10.56
N SER A 143 -7.35 9.61 9.52
CA SER A 143 -8.48 9.00 8.82
C SER A 143 -8.05 7.75 8.04
N ALA A 144 -8.94 6.76 7.96
CA ALA A 144 -8.67 5.54 7.20
C ALA A 144 -8.49 5.83 5.72
N VAL A 145 -7.44 5.27 5.11
CA VAL A 145 -7.18 5.40 3.67
C VAL A 145 -8.27 4.70 2.87
N SER A 146 -8.81 3.60 3.36
CA SER A 146 -9.87 2.83 2.69
C SER A 146 -11.11 2.73 3.56
N GLN A 147 -12.27 2.64 2.91
CA GLN A 147 -13.54 2.34 3.56
C GLN A 147 -13.68 0.86 3.94
N GLN A 148 -12.73 0.02 3.57
CA GLN A 148 -12.76 -1.42 3.86
C GLN A 148 -12.40 -1.76 5.32
N TYR A 149 -11.89 -0.78 6.08
CA TYR A 149 -11.57 -0.96 7.50
C TYR A 149 -11.78 0.35 8.27
N ARG A 150 -11.70 0.25 9.59
CA ARG A 150 -11.72 1.42 10.49
C ARG A 150 -10.34 1.66 11.08
N ALA A 151 -9.89 2.91 11.04
CA ALA A 151 -8.65 3.30 11.70
C ALA A 151 -8.76 3.17 13.22
N PRO A 152 -7.68 2.85 13.94
CA PRO A 152 -6.30 2.71 13.47
C PRO A 152 -5.95 1.35 12.82
N PHE A 153 -6.78 0.35 12.94
CA PHE A 153 -6.59 -1.01 12.42
C PHE A 153 -5.16 -1.50 12.59
N ALA A 154 -4.67 -1.46 13.82
CA ALA A 154 -3.32 -1.85 14.18
C ALA A 154 -3.06 -3.31 13.83
N PHE A 155 -1.86 -3.59 13.30
CA PHE A 155 -1.47 -4.94 12.95
C PHE A 155 -1.33 -5.82 14.20
N THR A 156 -2.01 -6.96 14.18
CA THR A 156 -1.99 -7.97 15.24
C THR A 156 -1.79 -9.36 14.65
N GLY A 157 -1.38 -10.32 15.47
CA GLY A 157 -1.17 -11.71 15.05
C GLY A 157 0.17 -11.96 14.37
N GLY A 158 1.14 -11.07 14.56
CA GLY A 158 2.47 -11.21 14.03
C GLY A 158 3.33 -9.99 14.32
N ALA A 159 4.41 -9.82 13.57
CA ALA A 159 5.34 -8.70 13.70
C ALA A 159 5.77 -8.19 12.34
N ILE A 160 5.99 -6.87 12.23
CA ILE A 160 6.55 -6.23 11.06
C ILE A 160 8.01 -5.91 11.38
N GLY A 161 8.94 -6.33 10.51
CA GLY A 161 10.35 -5.98 10.64
C GLY A 161 10.61 -4.58 10.09
N GLN A 162 10.30 -4.39 8.81
CA GLN A 162 10.45 -3.11 8.12
C GLN A 162 9.57 -3.09 6.87
N VAL A 163 9.39 -1.90 6.33
CA VAL A 163 8.77 -1.69 5.01
C VAL A 163 9.69 -0.82 4.18
N SER A 164 9.98 -1.26 2.96
CA SER A 164 10.76 -0.48 2.01
C SER A 164 9.87 0.06 0.89
N VAL A 165 10.19 1.29 0.44
CA VAL A 165 9.58 1.92 -0.72
C VAL A 165 10.68 2.21 -1.72
N ASP A 166 10.57 1.64 -2.91
CA ASP A 166 11.49 1.82 -4.01
C ASP A 166 10.81 2.59 -5.15
N LEU A 167 11.51 3.58 -5.67
CA LEU A 167 11.06 4.46 -6.75
C LEU A 167 11.92 4.31 -8.02
N SER A 168 12.78 3.28 -8.08
CA SER A 168 13.67 3.09 -9.24
C SER A 168 12.92 2.78 -10.53
N GLY A 169 11.70 2.26 -10.41
CA GLY A 169 10.94 1.76 -11.54
C GLY A 169 11.42 0.41 -12.07
N GLU A 170 12.42 -0.19 -11.41
CA GLU A 170 12.89 -1.53 -11.76
C GLU A 170 11.82 -2.57 -11.45
N PRO A 171 11.64 -3.58 -12.33
CA PRO A 171 10.72 -4.69 -12.05
C PRO A 171 11.14 -5.47 -10.80
N TYR A 172 10.15 -5.95 -10.08
CA TYR A 172 10.34 -6.81 -8.90
C TYR A 172 10.66 -8.25 -9.32
#